data_3587c56834c294dab016b97bb238086f
#
_entry.id   3587c56834c294dab016b97bb238086f
#
_cell.length_a   1.000
_cell.length_b   1.000
_cell.length_c   1.000
_cell.angle_alpha   90.00
_cell.angle_beta   90.00
_cell.angle_gamma   90.00
#
_symmetry.space_group_name_H-M   'P 1'
#
loop_
_entity.id
_entity.type
_entity.pdbx_description
1 polymer ?
#
loop_
_entity_poly.entity_id
_entity_poly.type
_entity_poly.pdbx_seq_one_letter_code
_entity_poly.pdbx_strand_id
1 'polypeptide(L)'
;MATFQYIAKDSAGNEKRGTVEAADRNSAISSVRAQGLFPTALGEVKSSSPSAAAPKKQGKAPKADAKKKGGLNREIKINIRLPNWMRGKIKTKILTQFTRQLATLVNAGLPLMRGLEVLKRQMKDPQMMEALNGISDNIAAGGTFSESLTAYPKIFDNLYVNMVKAGEAGGVLEVVLGRLAEFAEKSEKIKNKVKGAMIYPIVVLVAAIGITAFLLVAVIPKFQQVFADMLGGAALPPITQFVIDASQFVQNNGLQILVFVVALVVIFKIIGKTQKGAYFYDVLKLKMPVTGTLAQRSAVSKFTRTLGTLLSSGVPILQSLIITRDTTGNRVLTRAIQSIHDSVKEGESMTQPLSQCSVFPPMVTSMVEVGEETGALADMLTRIANTYDDEVDNAVAGMTAAIEPALIIVLAVVVGTIVVAMFLPMVKIIGSVSGAGAA
;
A
#
# COMPACT_ATOMS: atom_id res chain seq x y z
N MET A 1 49.32 14.05 29.85
CA MET A 1 49.25 12.89 28.98
C MET A 1 47.83 12.37 29.01
N ALA A 2 47.25 12.01 27.87
CA ALA A 2 45.90 11.48 27.81
C ALA A 2 45.95 9.94 27.93
N THR A 3 44.98 9.35 28.64
CA THR A 3 44.88 7.90 28.78
C THR A 3 43.96 7.35 27.72
N PHE A 4 44.45 6.44 26.88
CA PHE A 4 43.68 5.80 25.82
C PHE A 4 43.41 4.34 26.17
N GLN A 5 42.17 3.94 26.06
CA GLN A 5 41.76 2.53 26.16
C GLN A 5 41.81 1.91 24.77
N TYR A 6 42.48 0.77 24.64
CA TYR A 6 42.63 0.06 23.38
C TYR A 6 42.03 -1.33 23.42
N ILE A 7 41.55 -1.80 22.27
CA ILE A 7 41.28 -3.19 21.97
C ILE A 7 42.23 -3.57 20.83
N ALA A 8 43.07 -4.59 21.05
CA ALA A 8 44.02 -5.03 20.07
C ALA A 8 44.05 -6.55 19.95
N LYS A 9 44.50 -7.08 18.82
CA LYS A 9 44.70 -8.52 18.60
C LYS A 9 46.19 -8.86 18.69
N ASP A 10 46.47 -9.99 19.33
CA ASP A 10 47.82 -10.53 19.32
C ASP A 10 48.08 -11.32 18.03
N SER A 11 49.32 -11.82 17.85
CA SER A 11 49.73 -12.60 16.70
C SER A 11 48.97 -13.94 16.55
N ALA A 12 48.28 -14.41 17.58
CA ALA A 12 47.45 -15.61 17.60
C ALA A 12 45.97 -15.29 17.33
N GLY A 13 45.57 -14.00 17.11
CA GLY A 13 44.21 -13.58 16.80
C GLY A 13 43.31 -13.31 18.01
N ASN A 14 43.81 -13.45 19.24
CA ASN A 14 43.04 -13.22 20.45
C ASN A 14 42.92 -11.73 20.77
N GLU A 15 41.74 -11.29 21.22
CA GLU A 15 41.52 -9.91 21.63
C GLU A 15 42.05 -9.63 23.04
N LYS A 16 42.92 -8.61 23.13
CA LYS A 16 43.39 -8.03 24.40
C LYS A 16 42.90 -6.58 24.54
N ARG A 17 42.46 -6.26 25.75
CA ARG A 17 42.04 -4.90 26.11
C ARG A 17 42.99 -4.36 27.16
N GLY A 18 43.39 -3.09 27.00
CA GLY A 18 44.27 -2.42 27.94
C GLY A 18 44.15 -0.91 27.83
N THR A 19 44.90 -0.21 28.66
CA THR A 19 45.05 1.24 28.65
C THR A 19 46.48 1.62 28.42
N VAL A 20 46.71 2.67 27.64
CA VAL A 20 48.03 3.24 27.36
C VAL A 20 47.98 4.75 27.53
N GLU A 21 49.01 5.31 28.19
CA GLU A 21 49.19 6.76 28.33
C GLU A 21 50.03 7.29 27.18
N ALA A 22 49.55 8.27 26.47
CA ALA A 22 50.26 8.88 25.35
C ALA A 22 49.91 10.37 25.21
N ALA A 23 50.75 11.11 24.52
CA ALA A 23 50.53 12.55 24.27
C ALA A 23 49.39 12.77 23.27
N ASP A 24 49.27 11.88 22.27
CA ASP A 24 48.25 11.91 21.23
C ASP A 24 47.88 10.49 20.80
N ARG A 25 46.85 10.42 19.94
CA ARG A 25 46.30 9.16 19.42
C ARG A 25 47.29 8.35 18.58
N ASN A 26 48.19 9.02 17.86
CA ASN A 26 49.17 8.35 17.00
C ASN A 26 50.30 7.73 17.85
N SER A 27 50.73 8.45 18.91
CA SER A 27 51.70 7.90 19.89
C SER A 27 51.11 6.73 20.68
N ALA A 28 49.79 6.74 20.98
CA ALA A 28 49.13 5.59 21.58
C ALA A 28 49.11 4.36 20.66
N ILE A 29 48.86 4.52 19.37
CA ILE A 29 48.89 3.45 18.37
C ILE A 29 50.29 2.86 18.24
N SER A 30 51.32 3.70 18.19
CA SER A 30 52.73 3.24 18.08
C SER A 30 53.17 2.47 19.33
N SER A 31 52.75 2.91 20.52
CA SER A 31 53.05 2.21 21.78
C SER A 31 52.36 0.84 21.88
N VAL A 32 51.15 0.71 21.42
CA VAL A 32 50.43 -0.60 21.37
C VAL A 32 51.05 -1.53 20.35
N ARG A 33 51.51 -1.01 19.20
CA ARG A 33 52.23 -1.81 18.19
C ARG A 33 53.60 -2.25 18.67
N ALA A 34 54.30 -1.43 19.43
CA ALA A 34 55.61 -1.82 20.02
C ALA A 34 55.48 -2.98 21.02
N GLN A 35 54.30 -3.22 21.57
CA GLN A 35 53.97 -4.38 22.41
C GLN A 35 53.57 -5.63 21.62
N GLY A 36 53.70 -5.63 20.30
CA GLY A 36 53.34 -6.77 19.43
C GLY A 36 51.84 -6.95 19.25
N LEU A 37 51.03 -5.90 19.53
CA LEU A 37 49.57 -5.93 19.45
C LEU A 37 49.08 -5.08 18.28
N PHE A 38 48.08 -5.56 17.56
CA PHE A 38 47.46 -4.84 16.44
C PHE A 38 46.15 -4.14 16.94
N PRO A 39 46.16 -2.81 17.14
CA PRO A 39 44.99 -2.11 17.65
C PRO A 39 43.85 -2.11 16.64
N THR A 40 42.67 -2.63 17.06
CA THR A 40 41.42 -2.63 16.29
C THR A 40 40.47 -1.51 16.69
N ALA A 41 40.55 -1.01 17.94
CA ALA A 41 39.85 0.16 18.41
C ALA A 41 40.64 0.92 19.45
N LEU A 42 40.57 2.30 19.40
CA LEU A 42 41.24 3.17 20.36
C LEU A 42 40.27 4.31 20.74
N GLY A 43 40.02 4.45 22.05
CA GLY A 43 39.13 5.48 22.62
C GLY A 43 39.88 6.29 23.70
N GLU A 44 39.69 7.60 23.73
CA GLU A 44 40.23 8.50 24.77
C GLU A 44 39.32 8.48 26.01
N VAL A 45 39.90 8.18 27.19
CA VAL A 45 39.20 8.22 28.47
C VAL A 45 39.42 9.60 29.11
N LYS A 46 38.39 10.44 29.11
CA LYS A 46 38.40 11.70 29.90
C LYS A 46 38.39 11.37 31.38
N SER A 47 39.51 11.70 32.06
CA SER A 47 39.70 11.47 33.48
C SER A 47 38.73 12.27 34.34
N SER A 48 37.96 11.56 35.16
CA SER A 48 37.49 12.09 36.44
C SER A 48 38.15 11.28 37.53
N SER A 49 38.88 11.97 38.43
CA SER A 49 39.85 11.51 39.42
C SER A 49 39.32 10.49 40.44
N PRO A 50 40.21 9.76 41.12
CA PRO A 50 39.93 8.50 41.78
C PRO A 50 39.67 8.60 43.28
N SER A 51 38.90 7.66 43.81
CA SER A 51 39.01 7.27 45.23
C SER A 51 38.93 5.78 45.40
N ALA A 52 39.82 5.33 46.23
CA ALA A 52 40.30 3.95 46.45
C ALA A 52 39.37 3.02 47.21
N ALA A 53 39.72 1.75 47.14
CA ALA A 53 39.54 0.64 48.07
C ALA A 53 38.32 -0.25 47.95
N ALA A 54 38.63 -1.53 47.70
CA ALA A 54 37.82 -2.74 47.84
C ALA A 54 37.66 -3.15 49.35
N PRO A 55 37.08 -4.30 49.72
CA PRO A 55 36.01 -5.11 49.19
C PRO A 55 34.96 -5.58 50.25
N LYS A 56 33.93 -6.33 49.78
CA LYS A 56 33.16 -7.37 50.50
C LYS A 56 31.73 -7.11 51.00
N LYS A 57 30.87 -8.00 50.51
CA LYS A 57 29.75 -8.77 51.10
C LYS A 57 28.32 -8.18 51.17
N GLN A 58 27.49 -8.90 50.41
CA GLN A 58 26.12 -9.41 50.75
C GLN A 58 25.19 -8.59 51.67
N GLY A 59 23.99 -8.36 51.17
CA GLY A 59 22.82 -8.36 52.05
C GLY A 59 21.70 -7.39 51.64
N LYS A 60 20.62 -7.98 51.12
CA LYS A 60 19.20 -7.61 51.32
C LYS A 60 18.71 -6.15 51.07
N ALA A 61 17.69 -6.07 50.20
CA ALA A 61 16.71 -4.97 50.08
C ALA A 61 15.99 -4.70 51.44
N PRO A 62 15.20 -3.60 51.62
CA PRO A 62 14.28 -2.99 50.67
C PRO A 62 14.05 -1.43 50.77
N LYS A 63 13.34 -0.91 49.75
CA LYS A 63 12.35 0.19 49.77
C LYS A 63 12.74 1.67 49.81
N ALA A 64 12.16 2.35 48.85
CA ALA A 64 11.38 3.58 48.84
C ALA A 64 12.02 4.87 48.33
N ASP A 65 11.38 5.37 47.28
CA ASP A 65 11.10 6.77 46.87
C ASP A 65 12.21 7.80 46.76
N ALA A 66 12.43 8.27 45.51
CA ALA A 66 12.34 9.69 45.16
C ALA A 66 12.50 9.94 43.65
N LYS A 67 11.54 10.66 43.12
CA LYS A 67 11.47 11.27 41.77
C LYS A 67 12.76 12.01 41.40
N LYS A 68 13.31 11.75 40.20
CA LYS A 68 13.99 12.77 39.36
C LYS A 68 13.73 12.53 37.89
N LYS A 69 13.12 13.54 37.27
CA LYS A 69 12.96 13.70 35.81
C LYS A 69 14.34 13.74 35.14
N GLY A 70 14.58 12.92 34.18
CA GLY A 70 15.75 12.97 33.32
C GLY A 70 15.43 12.35 31.98
N GLY A 71 15.53 13.15 30.92
CA GLY A 71 15.05 12.93 29.56
C GLY A 71 15.36 11.58 28.94
N LEU A 72 14.32 10.97 28.44
CA LEU A 72 14.31 9.79 27.57
C LEU A 72 14.48 10.26 26.12
N ASN A 73 15.73 10.30 25.66
CA ASN A 73 16.03 10.18 24.23
C ASN A 73 17.10 9.08 24.06
N ARG A 74 16.72 7.86 24.41
CA ARG A 74 17.38 6.66 23.89
C ARG A 74 16.53 6.16 22.73
N GLU A 75 16.95 6.47 21.50
CA GLU A 75 16.50 5.73 20.33
C GLU A 75 16.88 4.26 20.54
N ILE A 76 15.98 3.49 21.11
CA ILE A 76 16.08 2.03 21.11
C ILE A 76 15.80 1.60 19.67
N LYS A 77 16.84 1.45 18.86
CA LYS A 77 16.74 0.72 17.59
C LYS A 77 16.43 -0.73 17.91
N ILE A 78 15.16 -1.03 18.18
CA ILE A 78 14.68 -2.40 18.31
C ILE A 78 14.71 -3.00 16.90
N ASN A 79 15.77 -3.73 16.60
CA ASN A 79 15.93 -4.48 15.37
C ASN A 79 15.09 -5.76 15.47
N ILE A 80 13.75 -5.60 15.47
CA ILE A 80 12.80 -6.71 15.42
C ILE A 80 12.90 -7.29 14.00
N ARG A 81 13.69 -8.34 13.82
CA ARG A 81 13.61 -9.17 12.63
C ARG A 81 12.28 -9.89 12.63
N LEU A 82 11.26 -9.24 12.09
CA LEU A 82 9.96 -9.87 11.84
C LEU A 82 10.17 -11.09 10.92
N PRO A 83 9.61 -12.25 11.25
CA PRO A 83 9.71 -13.42 10.39
C PRO A 83 9.13 -13.11 8.99
N ASN A 84 9.71 -13.72 7.96
CA ASN A 84 9.43 -13.42 6.53
C ASN A 84 7.94 -13.50 6.13
N TRP A 85 7.09 -14.21 6.89
CA TRP A 85 5.67 -14.31 6.62
C TRP A 85 4.87 -13.07 7.08
N MET A 86 5.38 -12.30 8.07
CA MET A 86 4.77 -11.05 8.56
C MET A 86 5.23 -9.81 7.78
N ARG A 87 6.27 -9.94 6.94
CA ARG A 87 6.74 -8.84 6.12
C ARG A 87 5.75 -8.60 4.97
N GLY A 88 5.11 -7.43 4.96
CA GLY A 88 4.19 -7.00 3.91
C GLY A 88 4.87 -6.87 2.54
N LYS A 89 4.07 -6.67 1.49
CA LYS A 89 4.61 -6.36 0.15
C LYS A 89 5.34 -5.02 0.18
N ILE A 90 6.46 -4.91 -0.54
CA ILE A 90 7.16 -3.64 -0.77
C ILE A 90 6.20 -2.62 -1.40
N LYS A 91 6.35 -1.35 -1.03
CA LYS A 91 5.57 -0.27 -1.65
C LYS A 91 5.89 -0.20 -3.14
N THR A 92 4.87 -0.20 -4.00
CA THR A 92 5.02 -0.11 -5.46
C THR A 92 5.95 1.03 -5.86
N LYS A 93 5.88 2.18 -5.18
CA LYS A 93 6.76 3.33 -5.42
C LYS A 93 8.25 3.00 -5.34
N ILE A 94 8.66 2.15 -4.39
CA ILE A 94 10.07 1.76 -4.21
C ILE A 94 10.54 0.93 -5.43
N LEU A 95 9.71 -0.03 -5.86
CA LEU A 95 10.01 -0.84 -7.03
C LEU A 95 10.05 0.00 -8.32
N THR A 96 9.07 0.88 -8.52
CA THR A 96 9.02 1.80 -9.68
C THR A 96 10.27 2.67 -9.75
N GLN A 97 10.66 3.28 -8.62
CA GLN A 97 11.85 4.12 -8.54
C GLN A 97 13.13 3.32 -8.80
N PHE A 98 13.26 2.14 -8.22
CA PHE A 98 14.38 1.22 -8.46
C PHE A 98 14.48 0.87 -9.95
N THR A 99 13.37 0.46 -10.56
CA THR A 99 13.33 0.08 -11.98
C THR A 99 13.74 1.23 -12.90
N ARG A 100 13.23 2.45 -12.64
CA ARG A 100 13.59 3.64 -13.41
C ARG A 100 15.07 3.97 -13.28
N GLN A 101 15.60 3.93 -12.06
CA GLN A 101 17.01 4.21 -11.82
C GLN A 101 17.92 3.15 -12.47
N LEU A 102 17.55 1.86 -12.35
CA LEU A 102 18.29 0.79 -12.99
C LEU A 102 18.28 0.93 -14.51
N ALA A 103 17.10 1.17 -15.10
CA ALA A 103 16.96 1.42 -16.53
C ALA A 103 17.85 2.59 -17.00
N THR A 104 17.86 3.69 -16.24
CA THR A 104 18.68 4.88 -16.58
C THR A 104 20.17 4.55 -16.53
N LEU A 105 20.64 3.81 -15.52
CA LEU A 105 22.05 3.44 -15.38
C LEU A 105 22.50 2.47 -16.48
N VAL A 106 21.69 1.47 -16.81
CA VAL A 106 21.98 0.49 -17.86
C VAL A 106 21.93 1.16 -19.24
N ASN A 107 20.96 2.01 -19.49
CA ASN A 107 20.86 2.79 -20.75
C ASN A 107 22.03 3.78 -20.94
N ALA A 108 22.64 4.25 -19.84
CA ALA A 108 23.86 5.05 -19.87
C ALA A 108 25.13 4.20 -20.08
N GLY A 109 25.01 2.89 -20.35
CA GLY A 109 26.12 1.98 -20.60
C GLY A 109 26.78 1.41 -19.34
N LEU A 110 26.20 1.62 -18.15
CA LEU A 110 26.75 1.05 -16.92
C LEU A 110 26.47 -0.46 -16.85
N PRO A 111 27.47 -1.33 -16.61
CA PRO A 111 27.23 -2.75 -16.45
C PRO A 111 26.19 -3.03 -15.35
N LEU A 112 25.31 -4.02 -15.58
CA LEU A 112 24.20 -4.36 -14.69
C LEU A 112 24.63 -4.52 -13.22
N MET A 113 25.69 -5.28 -12.97
CA MET A 113 26.23 -5.50 -11.62
C MET A 113 26.61 -4.20 -10.93
N ARG A 114 27.25 -3.29 -11.67
CA ARG A 114 27.65 -1.99 -11.13
C ARG A 114 26.44 -1.11 -10.84
N GLY A 115 25.43 -1.15 -11.72
CA GLY A 115 24.14 -0.49 -11.50
C GLY A 115 23.45 -0.98 -10.22
N LEU A 116 23.39 -2.30 -10.01
CA LEU A 116 22.83 -2.91 -8.81
C LEU A 116 23.56 -2.49 -7.54
N GLU A 117 24.92 -2.46 -7.55
CA GLU A 117 25.73 -1.99 -6.42
C GLU A 117 25.47 -0.52 -6.05
N VAL A 118 25.35 0.35 -7.07
CA VAL A 118 25.04 1.78 -6.85
C VAL A 118 23.67 1.93 -6.20
N LEU A 119 22.67 1.24 -6.72
CA LEU A 119 21.29 1.29 -6.18
C LEU A 119 21.18 0.68 -4.79
N LYS A 120 21.90 -0.41 -4.53
CA LYS A 120 21.96 -1.03 -3.20
C LYS A 120 22.45 -0.05 -2.13
N ARG A 121 23.46 0.79 -2.42
CA ARG A 121 23.99 1.79 -1.47
C ARG A 121 22.98 2.90 -1.17
N GLN A 122 22.06 3.19 -2.09
CA GLN A 122 21.02 4.22 -1.95
C GLN A 122 19.75 3.68 -1.32
N MET A 123 19.56 2.36 -1.29
CA MET A 123 18.33 1.72 -0.83
C MET A 123 18.20 1.81 0.69
N LYS A 124 17.02 2.32 1.14
CA LYS A 124 16.68 2.44 2.57
C LYS A 124 15.71 1.35 3.04
N ASP A 125 14.99 0.73 2.12
CA ASP A 125 14.02 -0.31 2.45
C ASP A 125 14.74 -1.64 2.73
N PRO A 126 14.56 -2.24 3.92
CA PRO A 126 15.30 -3.45 4.30
C PRO A 126 14.96 -4.66 3.42
N GLN A 127 13.71 -4.77 2.93
CA GLN A 127 13.31 -5.91 2.09
C GLN A 127 13.92 -5.81 0.70
N MET A 128 13.93 -4.60 0.13
CA MET A 128 14.56 -4.37 -1.17
C MET A 128 16.09 -4.52 -1.08
N MET A 129 16.70 -4.09 0.02
CA MET A 129 18.13 -4.26 0.26
C MET A 129 18.52 -5.75 0.37
N GLU A 130 17.72 -6.54 1.10
CA GLU A 130 17.90 -8.00 1.20
C GLU A 130 17.78 -8.67 -0.18
N ALA A 131 16.79 -8.29 -0.97
CA ALA A 131 16.62 -8.79 -2.33
C ALA A 131 17.79 -8.42 -3.24
N LEU A 132 18.22 -7.17 -3.22
CA LEU A 132 19.36 -6.71 -4.04
C LEU A 132 20.67 -7.39 -3.65
N ASN A 133 20.88 -7.70 -2.37
CA ASN A 133 22.04 -8.50 -1.94
C ASN A 133 22.00 -9.89 -2.58
N GLY A 134 20.88 -10.63 -2.41
CA GLY A 134 20.80 -11.97 -2.95
C GLY A 134 20.81 -12.02 -4.48
N ILE A 135 20.24 -11.01 -5.16
CA ILE A 135 20.31 -10.88 -6.63
C ILE A 135 21.78 -10.66 -7.06
N SER A 136 22.48 -9.72 -6.41
CA SER A 136 23.90 -9.45 -6.72
C SER A 136 24.79 -10.67 -6.48
N ASP A 137 24.58 -11.39 -5.38
CA ASP A 137 25.33 -12.59 -5.03
C ASP A 137 25.10 -13.72 -6.04
N ASN A 138 23.85 -13.93 -6.49
CA ASN A 138 23.50 -14.95 -7.47
C ASN A 138 24.11 -14.63 -8.86
N ILE A 139 24.03 -13.38 -9.31
CA ILE A 139 24.65 -12.96 -10.58
C ILE A 139 26.18 -13.08 -10.50
N ALA A 140 26.79 -12.72 -9.37
CA ALA A 140 28.24 -12.90 -9.16
C ALA A 140 28.67 -14.37 -9.17
N ALA A 141 27.76 -15.30 -8.79
CA ALA A 141 27.95 -16.74 -8.89
C ALA A 141 27.72 -17.31 -10.30
N GLY A 142 27.38 -16.46 -11.28
CA GLY A 142 27.15 -16.85 -12.68
C GLY A 142 25.69 -17.12 -13.04
N GLY A 143 24.73 -16.86 -12.13
CA GLY A 143 23.31 -16.95 -12.43
C GLY A 143 22.83 -15.80 -13.30
N THR A 144 21.68 -15.99 -13.97
CA THR A 144 21.07 -14.92 -14.77
C THR A 144 20.33 -13.90 -13.89
N PHE A 145 20.12 -12.68 -14.39
CA PHE A 145 19.36 -11.67 -13.65
C PHE A 145 17.92 -12.10 -13.47
N SER A 146 17.28 -12.63 -14.52
CA SER A 146 15.90 -13.13 -14.47
C SER A 146 15.70 -14.27 -13.46
N GLU A 147 16.63 -15.24 -13.39
CA GLU A 147 16.60 -16.31 -12.39
C GLU A 147 16.72 -15.75 -10.97
N SER A 148 17.63 -14.78 -10.77
CA SER A 148 17.82 -14.13 -9.49
C SER A 148 16.55 -13.42 -8.98
N LEU A 149 15.81 -12.77 -9.88
CA LEU A 149 14.55 -12.10 -9.56
C LEU A 149 13.45 -13.10 -9.15
N THR A 150 13.44 -14.31 -9.72
CA THR A 150 12.43 -15.34 -9.42
C THR A 150 12.45 -15.76 -7.94
N ALA A 151 13.56 -15.62 -7.25
CA ALA A 151 13.67 -15.90 -5.82
C ALA A 151 12.85 -14.91 -4.95
N TYR A 152 12.41 -13.77 -5.50
CA TYR A 152 11.72 -12.71 -4.77
C TYR A 152 10.32 -12.39 -5.35
N PRO A 153 9.37 -13.34 -5.42
CA PRO A 153 8.08 -13.17 -6.10
C PRO A 153 7.13 -12.16 -5.41
N LYS A 154 7.41 -11.77 -4.16
CA LYS A 154 6.66 -10.71 -3.46
C LYS A 154 7.05 -9.31 -3.93
N ILE A 155 8.22 -9.16 -4.55
CA ILE A 155 8.79 -7.90 -5.04
C ILE A 155 8.64 -7.83 -6.55
N PHE A 156 9.14 -8.84 -7.25
CA PHE A 156 9.14 -8.93 -8.71
C PHE A 156 8.07 -9.93 -9.15
N ASP A 157 7.07 -9.43 -9.82
CA ASP A 157 5.98 -10.26 -10.33
C ASP A 157 6.36 -11.00 -11.62
N ASN A 158 5.46 -11.88 -12.08
CA ASN A 158 5.70 -12.66 -13.30
C ASN A 158 5.95 -11.78 -14.53
N LEU A 159 5.32 -10.61 -14.62
CA LEU A 159 5.53 -9.68 -15.72
C LEU A 159 6.99 -9.18 -15.71
N TYR A 160 7.45 -8.72 -14.54
CA TYR A 160 8.81 -8.22 -14.36
C TYR A 160 9.85 -9.27 -14.76
N VAL A 161 9.73 -10.47 -14.20
CA VAL A 161 10.66 -11.58 -14.45
C VAL A 161 10.70 -11.98 -15.93
N ASN A 162 9.53 -12.13 -16.56
CA ASN A 162 9.47 -12.57 -17.96
C ASN A 162 9.96 -11.50 -18.93
N MET A 163 9.70 -10.22 -18.66
CA MET A 163 10.27 -9.14 -19.46
C MET A 163 11.81 -9.11 -19.36
N VAL A 164 12.35 -9.20 -18.15
CA VAL A 164 13.81 -9.26 -17.94
C VAL A 164 14.39 -10.47 -18.64
N LYS A 165 13.76 -11.65 -18.53
CA LYS A 165 14.20 -12.88 -19.20
C LYS A 165 14.25 -12.72 -20.73
N ALA A 166 13.22 -12.09 -21.32
CA ALA A 166 13.20 -11.79 -22.75
C ALA A 166 14.34 -10.83 -23.15
N GLY A 167 14.58 -9.78 -22.34
CA GLY A 167 15.66 -8.82 -22.57
C GLY A 167 17.04 -9.43 -22.46
N GLU A 168 17.25 -10.35 -21.49
CA GLU A 168 18.51 -11.10 -21.36
C GLU A 168 18.75 -12.00 -22.56
N ALA A 169 17.74 -12.79 -22.95
CA ALA A 169 17.85 -13.72 -24.07
C ALA A 169 18.06 -13.00 -25.42
N GLY A 170 17.48 -11.81 -25.58
CA GLY A 170 17.63 -10.99 -26.78
C GLY A 170 18.83 -10.01 -26.76
N GLY A 171 19.56 -9.90 -25.66
CA GLY A 171 20.66 -8.93 -25.50
C GLY A 171 20.21 -7.46 -25.49
N VAL A 172 18.91 -7.20 -25.26
CA VAL A 172 18.28 -5.88 -25.27
C VAL A 172 17.73 -5.47 -23.89
N LEU A 173 18.45 -5.86 -22.83
CA LEU A 173 18.03 -5.64 -21.45
C LEU A 173 17.77 -4.16 -21.14
N GLU A 174 18.55 -3.25 -21.72
CA GLU A 174 18.40 -1.80 -21.57
C GLU A 174 17.02 -1.32 -22.05
N VAL A 175 16.59 -1.78 -23.23
CA VAL A 175 15.29 -1.42 -23.82
C VAL A 175 14.16 -1.96 -22.97
N VAL A 176 14.27 -3.22 -22.53
CA VAL A 176 13.27 -3.89 -21.73
C VAL A 176 13.13 -3.25 -20.34
N LEU A 177 14.23 -2.89 -19.68
CA LEU A 177 14.19 -2.18 -18.40
C LEU A 177 13.55 -0.79 -18.55
N GLY A 178 13.82 -0.08 -19.66
CA GLY A 178 13.17 1.18 -19.99
C GLY A 178 11.65 1.03 -20.10
N ARG A 179 11.16 0.05 -20.86
CA ARG A 179 9.72 -0.25 -21.02
C ARG A 179 9.08 -0.67 -19.69
N LEU A 180 9.79 -1.48 -18.91
CA LEU A 180 9.33 -1.93 -17.60
C LEU A 180 9.20 -0.75 -16.61
N ALA A 181 10.13 0.21 -16.67
CA ALA A 181 10.07 1.43 -15.87
C ALA A 181 8.86 2.28 -16.27
N GLU A 182 8.62 2.49 -17.58
CA GLU A 182 7.44 3.21 -18.07
C GLU A 182 6.13 2.54 -17.68
N PHE A 183 6.06 1.22 -17.79
CA PHE A 183 4.90 0.44 -17.35
C PHE A 183 4.63 0.64 -15.85
N ALA A 184 5.66 0.52 -15.02
CA ALA A 184 5.54 0.68 -13.57
C ALA A 184 5.11 2.10 -13.18
N GLU A 185 5.69 3.14 -13.83
CA GLU A 185 5.33 4.55 -13.59
C GLU A 185 3.88 4.86 -13.98
N LYS A 186 3.44 4.42 -15.16
CA LYS A 186 2.05 4.62 -15.61
C LYS A 186 1.06 3.90 -14.69
N SER A 187 1.37 2.66 -14.31
CA SER A 187 0.55 1.89 -13.37
C SER A 187 0.46 2.55 -12.00
N GLU A 188 1.58 3.09 -11.50
CA GLU A 188 1.62 3.83 -10.23
C GLU A 188 0.84 5.15 -10.33
N LYS A 189 0.98 5.89 -11.43
CA LYS A 189 0.26 7.14 -11.68
C LYS A 189 -1.25 6.94 -11.62
N ILE A 190 -1.78 5.94 -12.33
CA ILE A 190 -3.22 5.59 -12.32
C ILE A 190 -3.67 5.24 -10.89
N LYS A 191 -2.92 4.37 -10.21
CA LYS A 191 -3.24 3.97 -8.84
C LYS A 191 -3.25 5.15 -7.86
N ASN A 192 -2.31 6.08 -7.99
CA ASN A 192 -2.24 7.26 -7.15
C ASN A 192 -3.35 8.26 -7.47
N LYS A 193 -3.75 8.43 -8.74
CA LYS A 193 -4.91 9.23 -9.13
C LYS A 193 -6.20 8.71 -8.50
N VAL A 194 -6.47 7.41 -8.65
CA VAL A 194 -7.66 6.78 -8.05
C VAL A 194 -7.66 6.95 -6.52
N LYS A 195 -6.52 6.72 -5.87
CA LYS A 195 -6.41 6.92 -4.41
C LYS A 195 -6.62 8.38 -4.01
N GLY A 196 -6.00 9.31 -4.72
CA GLY A 196 -6.13 10.74 -4.46
C GLY A 196 -7.58 11.21 -4.57
N ALA A 197 -8.27 10.79 -5.62
CA ALA A 197 -9.68 11.09 -5.85
C ALA A 197 -10.61 10.57 -4.75
N MET A 198 -10.25 9.43 -4.12
CA MET A 198 -11.05 8.84 -3.02
C MET A 198 -10.82 9.48 -1.65
N ILE A 199 -9.79 10.32 -1.46
CA ILE A 199 -9.51 10.93 -0.15
C ILE A 199 -10.65 11.86 0.26
N TYR A 200 -11.07 12.77 -0.62
CA TYR A 200 -12.13 13.73 -0.33
C TYR A 200 -13.46 13.06 0.06
N PRO A 201 -14.01 12.12 -0.73
CA PRO A 201 -15.22 11.38 -0.35
C PRO A 201 -15.11 10.67 1.00
N ILE A 202 -13.96 10.06 1.28
CA ILE A 202 -13.75 9.34 2.55
C ILE A 202 -13.74 10.33 3.73
N VAL A 203 -13.05 11.46 3.60
CA VAL A 203 -12.99 12.49 4.66
C VAL A 203 -14.38 13.04 4.96
N VAL A 204 -15.15 13.40 3.91
CA VAL A 204 -16.53 13.89 4.05
C VAL A 204 -17.44 12.85 4.70
N LEU A 205 -17.34 11.58 4.26
CA LEU A 205 -18.13 10.49 4.83
C LEU A 205 -17.82 10.27 6.31
N VAL A 206 -16.55 10.25 6.68
CA VAL A 206 -16.11 10.09 8.08
C VAL A 206 -16.60 11.26 8.94
N ALA A 207 -16.51 12.50 8.44
CA ALA A 207 -17.01 13.67 9.13
C ALA A 207 -18.55 13.60 9.30
N ALA A 208 -19.28 13.22 8.24
CA ALA A 208 -20.73 13.07 8.27
C ALA A 208 -21.18 12.01 9.30
N ILE A 209 -20.55 10.83 9.28
CA ILE A 209 -20.81 9.77 10.27
C ILE A 209 -20.48 10.25 11.69
N GLY A 210 -19.35 10.95 11.87
CA GLY A 210 -18.95 11.50 13.15
C GLY A 210 -19.94 12.51 13.72
N ILE A 211 -20.39 13.45 12.90
CA ILE A 211 -21.41 14.44 13.29
C ILE A 211 -22.73 13.76 13.61
N THR A 212 -23.19 12.85 12.77
CA THR A 212 -24.44 12.10 13.01
C THR A 212 -24.36 11.29 14.31
N ALA A 213 -23.27 10.57 14.53
CA ALA A 213 -23.05 9.82 15.77
C ALA A 213 -23.02 10.73 17.00
N PHE A 214 -22.35 11.88 16.91
CA PHE A 214 -22.36 12.89 17.98
C PHE A 214 -23.77 13.40 18.29
N LEU A 215 -24.57 13.72 17.28
CA LEU A 215 -25.96 14.14 17.48
C LEU A 215 -26.79 13.04 18.15
N LEU A 216 -26.68 11.80 17.68
CA LEU A 216 -27.42 10.66 18.23
C LEU A 216 -27.03 10.34 19.68
N VAL A 217 -25.76 10.44 20.02
CA VAL A 217 -25.25 10.00 21.34
C VAL A 217 -25.29 11.13 22.37
N ALA A 218 -25.00 12.37 21.99
CA ALA A 218 -24.84 13.47 22.92
C ALA A 218 -26.01 14.46 22.94
N VAL A 219 -26.66 14.72 21.80
CA VAL A 219 -27.68 15.77 21.68
C VAL A 219 -29.08 15.21 21.89
N ILE A 220 -29.45 14.16 21.20
CA ILE A 220 -30.82 13.61 21.25
C ILE A 220 -31.24 13.16 22.65
N PRO A 221 -30.39 12.51 23.49
CA PRO A 221 -30.79 12.14 24.85
C PRO A 221 -31.16 13.32 25.74
N LYS A 222 -30.46 14.46 25.57
CA LYS A 222 -30.79 15.68 26.31
C LYS A 222 -32.15 16.24 25.94
N PHE A 223 -32.49 16.22 24.64
CA PHE A 223 -33.80 16.63 24.17
C PHE A 223 -34.90 15.64 24.60
N GLN A 224 -34.61 14.36 24.64
CA GLN A 224 -35.55 13.34 25.14
C GLN A 224 -35.96 13.63 26.57
N GLN A 225 -35.04 14.00 27.46
CA GLN A 225 -35.33 14.39 28.84
C GLN A 225 -36.21 15.61 28.90
N VAL A 226 -35.86 16.67 28.16
CA VAL A 226 -36.68 17.89 28.08
C VAL A 226 -38.10 17.61 27.58
N PHE A 227 -38.24 16.74 26.58
CA PHE A 227 -39.57 16.39 26.03
C PHE A 227 -40.40 15.55 27.02
N ALA A 228 -39.73 14.64 27.78
CA ALA A 228 -40.42 13.86 28.81
C ALA A 228 -40.99 14.75 29.94
N ASP A 229 -40.18 15.75 30.37
CA ASP A 229 -40.58 16.70 31.42
C ASP A 229 -41.71 17.64 30.97
N MET A 230 -41.69 18.10 29.71
CA MET A 230 -42.64 19.10 29.20
C MET A 230 -43.94 18.50 28.68
N LEU A 231 -43.96 17.28 28.14
CA LEU A 231 -45.14 16.64 27.55
C LEU A 231 -45.96 15.82 28.56
N GLY A 232 -45.47 15.61 29.80
CA GLY A 232 -46.22 14.91 30.85
C GLY A 232 -46.69 13.49 30.45
N GLY A 233 -45.95 12.80 29.56
CA GLY A 233 -46.29 11.47 29.06
C GLY A 233 -47.09 11.41 27.77
N ALA A 234 -47.34 12.54 27.10
CA ALA A 234 -48.00 12.54 25.80
C ALA A 234 -47.15 11.91 24.71
N ALA A 235 -47.77 11.20 23.76
CA ALA A 235 -47.08 10.50 22.68
C ALA A 235 -46.26 11.45 21.79
N LEU A 236 -45.00 11.14 21.58
CA LEU A 236 -44.12 11.85 20.67
C LEU A 236 -44.51 11.63 19.19
N PRO A 237 -44.21 12.57 18.29
CA PRO A 237 -44.35 12.36 16.86
C PRO A 237 -43.59 11.14 16.37
N PRO A 238 -44.10 10.37 15.36
CA PRO A 238 -43.44 9.14 14.91
C PRO A 238 -41.99 9.32 14.44
N ILE A 239 -41.69 10.44 13.77
CA ILE A 239 -40.33 10.75 13.31
C ILE A 239 -39.37 10.99 14.51
N THR A 240 -39.87 11.69 15.55
CA THR A 240 -39.10 11.92 16.77
C THR A 240 -38.84 10.61 17.50
N GLN A 241 -39.85 9.74 17.62
CA GLN A 241 -39.68 8.43 18.24
C GLN A 241 -38.69 7.58 17.49
N PHE A 242 -38.74 7.53 16.17
CA PHE A 242 -37.78 6.82 15.32
C PHE A 242 -36.33 7.27 15.57
N VAL A 243 -36.10 8.59 15.66
CA VAL A 243 -34.75 9.13 15.92
C VAL A 243 -34.26 8.84 17.34
N ILE A 244 -35.17 8.85 18.33
CA ILE A 244 -34.85 8.47 19.71
C ILE A 244 -34.51 6.97 19.79
N ASP A 245 -35.32 6.11 19.17
CA ASP A 245 -35.05 4.67 19.13
C ASP A 245 -33.71 4.36 18.44
N ALA A 246 -33.40 5.05 17.33
CA ALA A 246 -32.11 4.95 16.68
C ALA A 246 -30.96 5.43 17.57
N SER A 247 -31.16 6.51 18.35
CA SER A 247 -30.20 7.01 19.33
C SER A 247 -29.93 5.99 20.42
N GLN A 248 -30.97 5.44 21.03
CA GLN A 248 -30.88 4.42 22.09
C GLN A 248 -30.22 3.14 21.54
N PHE A 249 -30.57 2.72 20.32
CA PHE A 249 -29.93 1.57 19.67
C PHE A 249 -28.44 1.75 19.50
N VAL A 250 -27.99 2.92 19.05
CA VAL A 250 -26.56 3.24 18.88
C VAL A 250 -25.84 3.29 20.25
N GLN A 251 -26.46 3.88 21.28
CA GLN A 251 -25.89 3.97 22.62
C GLN A 251 -25.77 2.61 23.29
N ASN A 252 -26.81 1.81 23.24
CA ASN A 252 -26.85 0.52 23.95
C ASN A 252 -26.07 -0.57 23.20
N ASN A 253 -25.98 -0.49 21.88
CA ASN A 253 -25.39 -1.53 21.03
C ASN A 253 -24.14 -1.05 20.26
N GLY A 254 -23.52 0.08 20.63
CA GLY A 254 -22.39 0.65 19.91
C GLY A 254 -21.23 -0.34 19.68
N LEU A 255 -20.87 -1.13 20.69
CA LEU A 255 -19.87 -2.18 20.58
C LEU A 255 -20.32 -3.31 19.65
N GLN A 256 -21.58 -3.71 19.71
CA GLN A 256 -22.15 -4.76 18.86
C GLN A 256 -22.19 -4.30 17.40
N ILE A 257 -22.54 -3.03 17.14
CA ILE A 257 -22.53 -2.42 15.80
C ILE A 257 -21.09 -2.45 15.24
N LEU A 258 -20.09 -2.06 16.05
CA LEU A 258 -18.69 -2.12 15.63
C LEU A 258 -18.25 -3.55 15.30
N VAL A 259 -18.56 -4.51 16.17
CA VAL A 259 -18.25 -5.95 15.95
C VAL A 259 -18.97 -6.46 14.70
N PHE A 260 -20.24 -6.09 14.49
CA PHE A 260 -21.01 -6.47 13.31
C PHE A 260 -20.39 -5.93 12.03
N VAL A 261 -20.00 -4.64 12.01
CA VAL A 261 -19.32 -4.02 10.84
C VAL A 261 -17.99 -4.71 10.55
N VAL A 262 -17.19 -4.98 11.60
CA VAL A 262 -15.92 -5.72 11.44
C VAL A 262 -16.16 -7.14 10.93
N ALA A 263 -17.13 -7.85 11.49
CA ALA A 263 -17.50 -9.20 11.04
C ALA A 263 -17.96 -9.19 9.57
N LEU A 264 -18.78 -8.23 9.18
CA LEU A 264 -19.25 -8.05 7.81
C LEU A 264 -18.09 -7.82 6.85
N VAL A 265 -17.14 -6.94 7.20
CA VAL A 265 -15.92 -6.71 6.40
C VAL A 265 -15.07 -7.99 6.28
N VAL A 266 -14.95 -8.75 7.37
CA VAL A 266 -14.21 -10.03 7.37
C VAL A 266 -14.92 -11.08 6.49
N ILE A 267 -16.24 -11.20 6.60
CA ILE A 267 -17.06 -12.10 5.77
C ILE A 267 -16.91 -11.75 4.29
N PHE A 268 -17.04 -10.46 3.93
CA PHE A 268 -16.83 -10.02 2.56
C PHE A 268 -15.43 -10.34 2.03
N LYS A 269 -14.39 -10.17 2.86
CA LYS A 269 -13.01 -10.56 2.50
C LYS A 269 -12.85 -12.08 2.33
N ILE A 270 -13.51 -12.88 3.15
CA ILE A 270 -13.45 -14.35 3.05
C ILE A 270 -14.18 -14.83 1.79
N ILE A 271 -15.40 -14.33 1.55
CA ILE A 271 -16.17 -14.63 0.33
C ILE A 271 -15.37 -14.24 -0.92
N GLY A 272 -14.73 -13.05 -0.91
CA GLY A 272 -13.89 -12.59 -2.01
C GLY A 272 -12.63 -13.43 -2.27
N LYS A 273 -12.20 -14.30 -1.34
CA LYS A 273 -11.11 -15.26 -1.55
C LYS A 273 -11.57 -16.57 -2.21
N THR A 274 -12.84 -16.91 -2.13
CA THR A 274 -13.39 -18.12 -2.75
C THR A 274 -13.49 -17.94 -4.27
N GLN A 275 -13.38 -19.04 -5.03
CA GLN A 275 -13.40 -18.95 -6.50
C GLN A 275 -14.70 -18.37 -7.06
N LYS A 276 -15.84 -18.81 -6.53
CA LYS A 276 -17.18 -18.35 -6.95
C LYS A 276 -17.48 -16.94 -6.44
N GLY A 277 -17.11 -16.63 -5.20
CA GLY A 277 -17.32 -15.31 -4.61
C GLY A 277 -16.48 -14.22 -5.27
N ALA A 278 -15.21 -14.51 -5.59
CA ALA A 278 -14.35 -13.57 -6.30
C ALA A 278 -14.89 -13.25 -7.71
N TYR A 279 -15.39 -14.27 -8.44
CA TYR A 279 -16.02 -14.05 -9.75
C TYR A 279 -17.26 -13.17 -9.64
N PHE A 280 -18.16 -13.47 -8.69
CA PHE A 280 -19.36 -12.65 -8.43
C PHE A 280 -18.98 -11.21 -8.09
N TYR A 281 -17.96 -11.03 -7.26
CA TYR A 281 -17.46 -9.71 -6.88
C TYR A 281 -16.89 -8.92 -8.06
N ASP A 282 -16.16 -9.60 -8.95
CA ASP A 282 -15.59 -8.97 -10.15
C ASP A 282 -16.67 -8.61 -11.18
N VAL A 283 -17.69 -9.46 -11.34
CA VAL A 283 -18.88 -9.14 -12.16
C VAL A 283 -19.64 -7.96 -11.58
N LEU A 284 -19.86 -7.95 -10.25
CA LEU A 284 -20.57 -6.87 -9.58
C LEU A 284 -19.81 -5.53 -9.74
N LYS A 285 -18.49 -5.53 -9.57
CA LYS A 285 -17.65 -4.34 -9.78
C LYS A 285 -17.76 -3.77 -11.19
N LEU A 286 -17.89 -4.63 -12.20
CA LEU A 286 -18.05 -4.20 -13.59
C LEU A 286 -19.45 -3.68 -13.89
N LYS A 287 -20.48 -4.16 -13.18
CA LYS A 287 -21.89 -3.77 -13.40
C LYS A 287 -22.37 -2.61 -12.52
N MET A 288 -21.62 -2.23 -11.48
CA MET A 288 -22.02 -1.12 -10.61
C MET A 288 -22.05 0.22 -11.38
N PRO A 289 -23.10 1.04 -11.21
CA PRO A 289 -23.12 2.38 -11.78
C PRO A 289 -21.93 3.19 -11.23
N VAL A 290 -21.35 4.07 -12.02
CA VAL A 290 -20.20 4.96 -11.71
C VAL A 290 -18.86 4.22 -11.57
N THR A 291 -18.77 3.20 -10.70
CA THR A 291 -17.50 2.46 -10.49
C THR A 291 -17.25 1.41 -11.56
N GLY A 292 -18.29 0.92 -12.24
CA GLY A 292 -18.16 -0.09 -13.29
C GLY A 292 -17.43 0.42 -14.53
N THR A 293 -17.75 1.63 -14.97
CA THR A 293 -17.02 2.31 -16.06
C THR A 293 -15.54 2.47 -15.76
N LEU A 294 -15.19 2.89 -14.55
CA LEU A 294 -13.80 2.98 -14.13
C LEU A 294 -13.12 1.60 -14.09
N ALA A 295 -13.80 0.59 -13.57
CA ALA A 295 -13.28 -0.77 -13.52
C ALA A 295 -13.05 -1.35 -14.92
N GLN A 296 -13.99 -1.15 -15.84
CA GLN A 296 -13.89 -1.58 -17.23
C GLN A 296 -12.73 -0.89 -17.95
N ARG A 297 -12.66 0.44 -17.93
CA ARG A 297 -11.61 1.22 -18.59
C ARG A 297 -10.23 0.88 -18.04
N SER A 298 -10.10 0.76 -16.72
CA SER A 298 -8.86 0.33 -16.06
C SER A 298 -8.44 -1.09 -16.45
N ALA A 299 -9.41 -1.99 -16.62
CA ALA A 299 -9.15 -3.36 -17.03
C ALA A 299 -8.65 -3.44 -18.49
N VAL A 300 -9.28 -2.67 -19.40
CA VAL A 300 -8.85 -2.58 -20.80
C VAL A 300 -7.45 -1.94 -20.89
N SER A 301 -7.23 -0.80 -20.24
CA SER A 301 -5.91 -0.14 -20.20
C SER A 301 -4.82 -1.11 -19.70
N LYS A 302 -5.07 -1.80 -18.59
CA LYS A 302 -4.11 -2.75 -18.02
C LYS A 302 -3.84 -3.92 -18.95
N PHE A 303 -4.87 -4.52 -19.55
CA PHE A 303 -4.74 -5.61 -20.52
C PHE A 303 -3.89 -5.20 -21.73
N THR A 304 -4.29 -4.14 -22.40
CA THR A 304 -3.65 -3.68 -23.64
C THR A 304 -2.21 -3.20 -23.39
N ARG A 305 -1.99 -2.52 -22.28
CA ARG A 305 -0.64 -2.08 -21.87
C ARG A 305 0.27 -3.27 -21.56
N THR A 306 -0.21 -4.24 -20.77
CA THR A 306 0.59 -5.42 -20.42
C THR A 306 0.93 -6.22 -21.68
N LEU A 307 -0.07 -6.54 -22.49
CA LEU A 307 0.13 -7.32 -23.72
C LEU A 307 1.00 -6.55 -24.73
N GLY A 308 0.72 -5.27 -24.95
CA GLY A 308 1.49 -4.43 -25.87
C GLY A 308 2.95 -4.28 -25.44
N THR A 309 3.22 -4.11 -24.14
CA THR A 309 4.59 -4.02 -23.61
C THR A 309 5.36 -5.32 -23.80
N LEU A 310 4.73 -6.48 -23.53
CA LEU A 310 5.36 -7.80 -23.72
C LEU A 310 5.69 -8.06 -25.18
N LEU A 311 4.72 -7.86 -26.09
CA LEU A 311 4.93 -8.04 -27.53
C LEU A 311 6.00 -7.10 -28.08
N SER A 312 5.97 -5.82 -27.68
CA SER A 312 7.02 -4.87 -28.07
C SER A 312 8.40 -5.25 -27.54
N SER A 313 8.47 -6.02 -26.45
CA SER A 313 9.73 -6.52 -25.87
C SER A 313 10.19 -7.84 -26.48
N GLY A 314 9.50 -8.35 -27.53
CA GLY A 314 9.85 -9.58 -28.21
C GLY A 314 9.38 -10.87 -27.53
N VAL A 315 8.54 -10.78 -26.51
CA VAL A 315 7.95 -11.97 -25.86
C VAL A 315 6.92 -12.59 -26.83
N PRO A 316 6.98 -13.92 -27.10
CA PRO A 316 6.03 -14.61 -27.96
C PRO A 316 4.57 -14.40 -27.51
N ILE A 317 3.64 -14.26 -28.45
CA ILE A 317 2.23 -13.90 -28.18
C ILE A 317 1.54 -14.83 -27.18
N LEU A 318 1.71 -16.14 -27.31
CA LEU A 318 1.11 -17.13 -26.39
C LEU A 318 1.62 -16.96 -24.97
N GLN A 319 2.93 -16.74 -24.81
CA GLN A 319 3.53 -16.46 -23.50
C GLN A 319 3.03 -15.11 -22.95
N SER A 320 2.93 -14.08 -23.80
CA SER A 320 2.43 -12.77 -23.42
C SER A 320 0.99 -12.81 -22.92
N LEU A 321 0.14 -13.62 -23.56
CA LEU A 321 -1.25 -13.85 -23.13
C LEU A 321 -1.32 -14.55 -21.75
N ILE A 322 -0.48 -15.58 -21.50
CA ILE A 322 -0.40 -16.25 -20.20
C ILE A 322 0.00 -15.25 -19.10
N ILE A 323 1.05 -14.46 -19.32
CA ILE A 323 1.52 -13.46 -18.35
C ILE A 323 0.45 -12.40 -18.11
N THR A 324 -0.19 -11.91 -19.16
CA THR A 324 -1.27 -10.91 -19.08
C THR A 324 -2.46 -11.44 -18.31
N ARG A 325 -2.86 -12.70 -18.54
CA ARG A 325 -3.92 -13.39 -17.78
C ARG A 325 -3.60 -13.42 -16.29
N ASP A 326 -2.40 -13.81 -15.92
CA ASP A 326 -1.98 -13.98 -14.52
C ASP A 326 -1.84 -12.65 -13.78
N THR A 327 -1.53 -11.56 -14.50
CA THR A 327 -1.35 -10.22 -13.93
C THR A 327 -2.63 -9.39 -13.89
N THR A 328 -3.68 -9.78 -14.61
CA THR A 328 -4.93 -8.99 -14.75
C THR A 328 -5.65 -8.80 -13.42
N GLY A 329 -5.71 -9.83 -12.57
CA GLY A 329 -6.32 -9.76 -11.23
C GLY A 329 -7.85 -9.67 -11.21
N ASN A 330 -8.54 -9.75 -12.37
CA ASN A 330 -9.99 -9.83 -12.52
C ASN A 330 -10.36 -11.14 -13.21
N ARG A 331 -11.24 -11.92 -12.58
CA ARG A 331 -11.58 -13.27 -13.06
C ARG A 331 -12.41 -13.30 -14.34
N VAL A 332 -13.15 -12.26 -14.64
CA VAL A 332 -13.88 -12.13 -15.92
C VAL A 332 -12.86 -11.99 -17.05
N LEU A 333 -11.90 -11.08 -16.88
CA LEU A 333 -10.83 -10.93 -17.87
C LEU A 333 -9.91 -12.13 -17.94
N THR A 334 -9.59 -12.76 -16.81
CA THR A 334 -8.78 -14.01 -16.79
C THR A 334 -9.40 -15.08 -17.72
N ARG A 335 -10.73 -15.24 -17.68
CA ARG A 335 -11.42 -16.18 -18.58
C ARG A 335 -11.40 -15.73 -20.04
N ALA A 336 -11.64 -14.45 -20.29
CA ALA A 336 -11.59 -13.91 -21.64
C ALA A 336 -10.19 -14.05 -22.25
N ILE A 337 -9.13 -13.73 -21.51
CA ILE A 337 -7.75 -13.88 -21.98
C ILE A 337 -7.39 -15.36 -22.20
N GLN A 338 -7.92 -16.27 -21.37
CA GLN A 338 -7.74 -17.70 -21.59
C GLN A 338 -8.38 -18.13 -22.92
N SER A 339 -9.61 -17.69 -23.21
CA SER A 339 -10.28 -17.97 -24.49
C SER A 339 -9.49 -17.41 -25.68
N ILE A 340 -8.96 -16.18 -25.55
CA ILE A 340 -8.08 -15.59 -26.57
C ILE A 340 -6.83 -16.44 -26.78
N HIS A 341 -6.18 -16.85 -25.69
CA HIS A 341 -4.99 -17.70 -25.76
C HIS A 341 -5.26 -19.02 -26.47
N ASP A 342 -6.40 -19.66 -26.18
CA ASP A 342 -6.74 -20.94 -26.76
C ASP A 342 -7.03 -20.81 -28.26
N SER A 343 -7.78 -19.76 -28.70
CA SER A 343 -8.00 -19.46 -30.12
C SER A 343 -6.69 -19.18 -30.88
N VAL A 344 -5.82 -18.33 -30.30
CA VAL A 344 -4.50 -18.03 -30.92
C VAL A 344 -3.61 -19.25 -31.01
N LYS A 345 -3.68 -20.16 -30.02
CA LYS A 345 -2.96 -21.44 -30.03
C LYS A 345 -3.44 -22.38 -31.16
N GLU A 346 -4.71 -22.31 -31.53
CA GLU A 346 -5.32 -23.05 -32.64
C GLU A 346 -5.06 -22.36 -34.00
N GLY A 347 -4.42 -21.20 -34.00
CA GLY A 347 -4.13 -20.41 -35.21
C GLY A 347 -5.28 -19.52 -35.65
N GLU A 348 -6.29 -19.32 -34.77
CA GLU A 348 -7.41 -18.41 -35.04
C GLU A 348 -7.08 -16.99 -34.62
N SER A 349 -7.86 -16.02 -35.12
CA SER A 349 -7.76 -14.61 -34.72
C SER A 349 -8.15 -14.41 -33.27
N MET A 350 -7.45 -13.49 -32.58
CA MET A 350 -7.83 -13.07 -31.23
C MET A 350 -9.07 -12.17 -31.20
N THR A 351 -9.47 -11.61 -32.35
CA THR A 351 -10.58 -10.66 -32.49
C THR A 351 -11.92 -11.25 -32.10
N GLN A 352 -12.19 -12.52 -32.52
CA GLN A 352 -13.46 -13.19 -32.24
C GLN A 352 -13.70 -13.39 -30.74
N PRO A 353 -12.81 -14.02 -29.94
CA PRO A 353 -13.01 -14.16 -28.50
C PRO A 353 -12.98 -12.83 -27.75
N LEU A 354 -12.26 -11.81 -28.28
CA LEU A 354 -12.28 -10.47 -27.73
C LEU A 354 -13.68 -9.80 -27.84
N SER A 355 -14.33 -9.93 -29.02
CA SER A 355 -15.65 -9.38 -29.27
C SER A 355 -16.77 -10.01 -28.43
N GLN A 356 -16.60 -11.27 -28.04
CA GLN A 356 -17.55 -11.98 -27.18
C GLN A 356 -17.49 -11.54 -25.71
N CYS A 357 -16.42 -10.87 -25.30
CA CYS A 357 -16.26 -10.39 -23.94
C CYS A 357 -16.79 -8.95 -23.81
N SER A 358 -17.87 -8.76 -23.05
CA SER A 358 -18.51 -7.45 -22.81
C SER A 358 -17.62 -6.40 -22.14
N VAL A 359 -16.44 -6.78 -21.67
CA VAL A 359 -15.47 -5.83 -21.09
C VAL A 359 -14.78 -5.02 -22.16
N PHE A 360 -14.57 -5.59 -23.36
CA PHE A 360 -13.88 -4.92 -24.46
C PHE A 360 -14.86 -4.19 -25.38
N PRO A 361 -14.78 -2.84 -25.48
CA PRO A 361 -15.61 -2.08 -26.41
C PRO A 361 -15.26 -2.38 -27.88
N PRO A 362 -16.19 -2.15 -28.82
CA PRO A 362 -15.97 -2.43 -30.26
C PRO A 362 -14.72 -1.78 -30.84
N MET A 363 -14.38 -0.57 -30.40
CA MET A 363 -13.17 0.14 -30.85
C MET A 363 -11.90 -0.66 -30.53
N VAL A 364 -11.83 -1.30 -29.35
CA VAL A 364 -10.66 -2.13 -28.97
C VAL A 364 -10.54 -3.32 -29.88
N THR A 365 -11.67 -3.99 -30.16
CA THR A 365 -11.72 -5.16 -31.04
C THR A 365 -11.27 -4.82 -32.46
N SER A 366 -11.80 -3.71 -33.03
CA SER A 366 -11.42 -3.26 -34.39
C SER A 366 -9.93 -2.85 -34.48
N MET A 367 -9.39 -2.17 -33.46
CA MET A 367 -7.96 -1.83 -33.47
C MET A 367 -7.05 -3.07 -33.35
N VAL A 368 -7.49 -4.08 -32.59
CA VAL A 368 -6.76 -5.35 -32.51
C VAL A 368 -6.80 -6.09 -33.82
N GLU A 369 -7.96 -6.13 -34.50
CA GLU A 369 -8.15 -6.70 -35.83
C GLU A 369 -7.18 -6.08 -36.85
N VAL A 370 -7.17 -4.75 -36.96
CA VAL A 370 -6.22 -4.03 -37.81
C VAL A 370 -4.77 -4.36 -37.43
N GLY A 371 -4.47 -4.46 -36.14
CA GLY A 371 -3.13 -4.81 -35.66
C GLY A 371 -2.71 -6.22 -36.03
N GLU A 372 -3.63 -7.21 -36.02
CA GLU A 372 -3.38 -8.58 -36.48
C GLU A 372 -3.14 -8.62 -38.01
N GLU A 373 -4.02 -8.00 -38.80
CA GLU A 373 -3.93 -7.98 -40.24
C GLU A 373 -2.66 -7.28 -40.76
N THR A 374 -2.25 -6.19 -40.12
CA THR A 374 -1.08 -5.39 -40.52
C THR A 374 0.22 -5.86 -39.89
N GLY A 375 0.19 -6.81 -38.93
CA GLY A 375 1.36 -7.24 -38.17
C GLY A 375 1.83 -6.19 -37.13
N ALA A 376 1.09 -5.09 -36.94
CA ALA A 376 1.42 -3.98 -36.02
C ALA A 376 0.67 -4.06 -34.67
N LEU A 377 0.37 -5.30 -34.21
CA LEU A 377 -0.43 -5.54 -33.01
C LEU A 377 0.11 -4.85 -31.75
N ALA A 378 1.44 -4.86 -31.55
CA ALA A 378 2.08 -4.22 -30.40
C ALA A 378 1.85 -2.71 -30.36
N ASP A 379 1.92 -2.04 -31.51
CA ASP A 379 1.69 -0.60 -31.64
C ASP A 379 0.21 -0.25 -31.43
N MET A 380 -0.70 -1.05 -32.00
CA MET A 380 -2.15 -0.85 -31.79
C MET A 380 -2.53 -1.01 -30.33
N LEU A 381 -2.05 -2.06 -29.65
CA LEU A 381 -2.27 -2.25 -28.22
C LEU A 381 -1.72 -1.11 -27.38
N THR A 382 -0.55 -0.56 -27.73
CA THR A 382 0.04 0.60 -27.04
C THR A 382 -0.81 1.86 -27.24
N ARG A 383 -1.36 2.09 -28.43
CA ARG A 383 -2.28 3.20 -28.72
C ARG A 383 -3.57 3.05 -27.92
N ILE A 384 -4.19 1.86 -27.93
CA ILE A 384 -5.37 1.57 -27.11
C ILE A 384 -5.06 1.85 -25.63
N ALA A 385 -3.93 1.36 -25.12
CA ALA A 385 -3.56 1.58 -23.74
C ALA A 385 -3.43 3.05 -23.35
N ASN A 386 -2.86 3.89 -24.22
CA ASN A 386 -2.74 5.34 -23.99
C ASN A 386 -4.11 6.01 -24.00
N THR A 387 -4.98 5.70 -24.97
CA THR A 387 -6.36 6.22 -25.02
C THR A 387 -7.14 5.84 -23.76
N TYR A 388 -7.01 4.58 -23.32
CA TYR A 388 -7.71 4.10 -22.11
C TYR A 388 -7.11 4.63 -20.81
N ASP A 389 -5.86 5.06 -20.76
CA ASP A 389 -5.32 5.80 -19.63
C ASP A 389 -6.03 7.16 -19.47
N ASP A 390 -6.23 7.88 -20.57
CA ASP A 390 -6.98 9.15 -20.58
C ASP A 390 -8.46 8.92 -20.22
N GLU A 391 -9.04 7.82 -20.70
CA GLU A 391 -10.41 7.42 -20.35
C GLU A 391 -10.55 7.05 -18.86
N VAL A 392 -9.54 6.44 -18.25
CA VAL A 392 -9.48 6.18 -16.80
C VAL A 392 -9.40 7.50 -16.04
N ASP A 393 -8.59 8.45 -16.51
CA ASP A 393 -8.49 9.78 -15.91
C ASP A 393 -9.84 10.50 -15.92
N ASN A 394 -10.55 10.47 -17.04
CA ASN A 394 -11.88 11.04 -17.20
C ASN A 394 -12.92 10.31 -16.31
N ALA A 395 -12.85 8.98 -16.24
CA ALA A 395 -13.74 8.20 -15.38
C ALA A 395 -13.54 8.49 -13.88
N VAL A 396 -12.29 8.70 -13.46
CA VAL A 396 -11.98 9.10 -12.06
C VAL A 396 -12.56 10.48 -11.77
N ALA A 397 -12.38 11.44 -12.68
CA ALA A 397 -12.93 12.79 -12.52
C ALA A 397 -14.49 12.76 -12.48
N GLY A 398 -15.12 12.03 -13.40
CA GLY A 398 -16.58 11.86 -13.42
C GLY A 398 -17.13 11.16 -12.18
N MET A 399 -16.43 10.13 -11.68
CA MET A 399 -16.79 9.45 -10.43
C MET A 399 -16.75 10.41 -9.24
N THR A 400 -15.71 11.23 -9.13
CA THR A 400 -15.58 12.20 -8.04
C THR A 400 -16.70 13.24 -8.08
N ALA A 401 -16.98 13.78 -9.28
CA ALA A 401 -18.06 14.75 -9.50
C ALA A 401 -19.45 14.16 -9.20
N ALA A 402 -19.69 12.86 -9.45
CA ALA A 402 -20.97 12.22 -9.16
C ALA A 402 -21.15 11.88 -7.67
N ILE A 403 -20.08 11.59 -6.96
CA ILE A 403 -20.15 11.24 -5.52
C ILE A 403 -20.51 12.48 -4.67
N GLU A 404 -20.05 13.67 -5.04
CA GLU A 404 -20.25 14.89 -4.25
C GLU A 404 -21.74 15.24 -4.06
N PRO A 405 -22.58 15.36 -5.11
CA PRO A 405 -24.02 15.59 -4.93
C PRO A 405 -24.72 14.47 -4.15
N ALA A 406 -24.31 13.22 -4.37
CA ALA A 406 -24.88 12.08 -3.65
C ALA A 406 -24.61 12.17 -2.13
N LEU A 407 -23.39 12.54 -1.74
CA LEU A 407 -23.02 12.75 -0.33
C LEU A 407 -23.81 13.91 0.29
N ILE A 408 -23.98 15.02 -0.45
CA ILE A 408 -24.74 16.17 0.03
C ILE A 408 -26.20 15.79 0.26
N ILE A 409 -26.83 15.07 -0.67
CA ILE A 409 -28.23 14.62 -0.53
C ILE A 409 -28.38 13.69 0.67
N VAL A 410 -27.49 12.70 0.82
CA VAL A 410 -27.53 11.77 1.97
C VAL A 410 -27.39 12.54 3.29
N LEU A 411 -26.43 13.47 3.35
CA LEU A 411 -26.21 14.27 4.55
C LEU A 411 -27.41 15.17 4.86
N ALA A 412 -27.98 15.82 3.85
CA ALA A 412 -29.17 16.67 4.00
C ALA A 412 -30.38 15.87 4.50
N VAL A 413 -30.62 14.67 3.99
CA VAL A 413 -31.68 13.79 4.46
C VAL A 413 -31.46 13.37 5.92
N VAL A 414 -30.27 12.94 6.28
CA VAL A 414 -29.96 12.49 7.66
C VAL A 414 -30.08 13.65 8.65
N VAL A 415 -29.37 14.75 8.39
CA VAL A 415 -29.40 15.92 9.29
C VAL A 415 -30.76 16.56 9.31
N GLY A 416 -31.44 16.70 8.15
CA GLY A 416 -32.78 17.23 8.05
C GLY A 416 -33.81 16.42 8.85
N THR A 417 -33.71 15.08 8.79
CA THR A 417 -34.57 14.19 9.60
C THR A 417 -34.35 14.42 11.09
N ILE A 418 -33.11 14.55 11.55
CA ILE A 418 -32.77 14.82 12.96
C ILE A 418 -33.35 16.19 13.38
N VAL A 419 -33.17 17.21 12.56
CA VAL A 419 -33.68 18.57 12.85
C VAL A 419 -35.19 18.57 12.94
N VAL A 420 -35.87 18.00 11.95
CA VAL A 420 -37.36 17.89 11.96
C VAL A 420 -37.84 17.10 13.18
N ALA A 421 -37.17 15.99 13.50
CA ALA A 421 -37.51 15.18 14.69
C ALA A 421 -37.42 15.95 16.01
N MET A 422 -36.47 16.91 16.09
CA MET A 422 -36.32 17.74 17.30
C MET A 422 -37.30 18.90 17.36
N PHE A 423 -37.70 19.49 16.21
CA PHE A 423 -38.62 20.63 16.18
C PHE A 423 -40.10 20.24 16.32
N LEU A 424 -40.49 19.06 15.80
CA LEU A 424 -41.89 18.62 15.86
C LEU A 424 -42.50 18.56 17.27
N PRO A 425 -41.84 18.02 18.30
CA PRO A 425 -42.32 18.06 19.67
C PRO A 425 -42.48 19.47 20.23
N MET A 426 -41.55 20.40 19.89
CA MET A 426 -41.61 21.78 20.34
C MET A 426 -42.87 22.50 19.78
N VAL A 427 -43.20 22.26 18.53
CA VAL A 427 -44.44 22.81 17.90
C VAL A 427 -45.68 22.27 18.60
N LYS A 428 -45.68 20.96 18.94
CA LYS A 428 -46.82 20.38 19.72
C LYS A 428 -46.96 21.01 21.11
N ILE A 429 -45.84 21.23 21.81
CA ILE A 429 -45.86 21.86 23.13
C ILE A 429 -46.42 23.27 23.06
N ILE A 430 -45.96 24.09 22.09
CA ILE A 430 -46.47 25.45 21.90
C ILE A 430 -47.98 25.44 21.58
N GLY A 431 -48.45 24.50 20.74
CA GLY A 431 -49.88 24.34 20.41
C GLY A 431 -50.72 23.94 21.62
N SER A 432 -50.22 23.08 22.52
CA SER A 432 -50.94 22.69 23.75
C SER A 432 -51.01 23.83 24.77
N VAL A 433 -49.95 24.62 24.91
CA VAL A 433 -49.94 25.80 25.82
C VAL A 433 -50.86 26.92 25.28
N SER A 434 -50.86 27.15 23.94
CA SER A 434 -51.73 28.17 23.31
C SER A 434 -53.20 27.79 23.32
N GLY A 435 -53.54 26.47 23.26
CA GLY A 435 -54.92 25.98 23.34
C GLY A 435 -55.49 25.96 24.75
N ALA A 436 -54.67 25.89 25.80
CA ALA A 436 -55.09 25.94 27.21
C ALA A 436 -55.39 27.37 27.71
N GLY A 437 -55.01 28.41 26.95
CA GLY A 437 -55.33 29.81 27.28
C GLY A 437 -56.58 30.37 26.61
N ALA A 438 -57.35 29.52 25.85
CA ALA A 438 -58.56 29.91 25.11
C ALA A 438 -59.84 29.22 25.62
N ALA A 439 -59.83 28.63 26.85
CA ALA A 439 -60.99 28.02 27.50
C ALA A 439 -61.38 28.78 28.79
#